data_9753eb24fae4a014fa9d6e6c9b46b8f1
#
_entry.id   9753eb24fae4a014fa9d6e6c9b46b8f1
#
_cell.length_a   1.000
_cell.length_b   1.000
_cell.length_c   1.000
_cell.angle_alpha   90.00
_cell.angle_beta   90.00
_cell.angle_gamma   90.00
#
_symmetry.space_group_name_H-M   'P 1'
#
loop_
_entity.id
_entity.type
_entity.pdbx_description
1 polymer ?
#
loop_
_entity_poly.entity_id
_entity_poly.type
_entity_poly.pdbx_seq_one_letter_code
_entity_poly.pdbx_strand_id
1 'polypeptide(L)'
;MVKYAASTVLLVFLALAYGVARADDTHTITKEQLRPMLGKPDVIIIDVRTNYDWDNSKAKIPGAVREEGMKFASWMNKYPKDKTLVLYCA
;
A
#
# COMPACT_ATOMS: atom_id res chain seq x y z
N MET A 1 3.21 12.40 1.64
CA MET A 1 4.16 11.29 1.52
C MET A 1 3.39 9.98 1.42
N VAL A 2 3.83 9.13 0.56
CA VAL A 2 3.17 7.85 0.32
C VAL A 2 3.90 6.76 1.10
N LYS A 3 3.13 5.95 1.83
CA LYS A 3 3.67 4.79 2.54
C LYS A 3 3.27 3.54 1.79
N TYR A 4 4.14 2.57 1.77
CA TYR A 4 3.76 1.27 1.26
C TYR A 4 4.28 0.18 2.19
N ALA A 5 3.49 -0.87 2.28
CA ALA A 5 3.89 -2.08 2.94
C ALA A 5 4.07 -3.11 1.84
N ALA A 6 5.27 -3.57 1.68
CA ALA A 6 5.53 -4.54 0.65
C ALA A 6 5.17 -5.92 1.17
N SER A 7 4.17 -6.52 0.58
CA SER A 7 3.92 -7.93 0.78
C SER A 7 4.42 -8.69 -0.43
N THR A 8 5.46 -8.18 -1.01
CA THR A 8 6.01 -8.72 -2.23
C THR A 8 6.76 -10.01 -1.95
N VAL A 9 6.91 -10.78 -3.00
CA VAL A 9 7.77 -11.95 -2.96
C VAL A 9 9.17 -11.57 -2.52
N LEU A 10 9.62 -10.38 -2.87
CA LEU A 10 10.95 -9.92 -2.51
C LEU A 10 11.12 -9.89 -1.00
N LEU A 11 10.15 -9.33 -0.25
CA LEU A 11 10.23 -9.31 1.20
C LEU A 11 10.13 -10.71 1.77
N VAL A 12 9.25 -11.52 1.22
CA VAL A 12 9.13 -12.91 1.64
C VAL A 12 10.44 -13.62 1.39
N PHE A 13 11.07 -13.36 0.26
CA PHE A 13 12.35 -13.94 -0.06
C PHE A 13 13.41 -13.56 0.97
N LEU A 14 13.48 -12.28 1.32
CA LEU A 14 14.41 -11.83 2.34
C LEU A 14 14.09 -12.47 3.69
N ALA A 15 12.83 -12.59 4.02
CA ALA A 15 12.43 -13.25 5.25
C ALA A 15 12.87 -14.69 5.26
N LEU A 16 12.75 -15.39 4.16
CA LEU A 16 13.22 -16.76 4.06
C LEU A 16 14.73 -16.84 4.26
N ALA A 17 15.46 -15.91 3.67
CA ALA A 17 16.91 -15.89 3.80
C ALA A 17 17.35 -15.64 5.24
N TYR A 18 16.62 -14.83 5.97
CA TYR A 18 16.98 -14.41 7.32
C TYR A 18 15.99 -14.87 8.37
N GLY A 19 14.96 -15.58 7.96
CA GLY A 19 14.04 -16.24 8.86
C GLY A 19 12.92 -15.38 9.43
N VAL A 20 12.84 -14.10 9.09
CA VAL A 20 11.84 -13.24 9.72
C VAL A 20 11.31 -12.21 8.75
N ALA A 21 9.97 -12.16 8.64
CA ALA A 21 9.27 -11.02 8.07
C ALA A 21 8.94 -10.08 9.23
N ARG A 22 9.22 -8.82 9.07
CA ARG A 22 9.04 -7.85 10.14
C ARG A 22 7.80 -7.02 9.91
N ALA A 23 7.12 -6.67 11.00
CA ALA A 23 5.97 -5.78 10.96
C ALA A 23 6.36 -4.36 10.51
N ASP A 24 7.63 -4.01 10.70
CA ASP A 24 8.14 -2.68 10.34
C ASP A 24 8.73 -2.62 8.92
N ASP A 25 8.46 -3.62 8.08
CA ASP A 25 8.84 -3.62 6.66
C ASP A 25 8.00 -2.63 5.86
N THR A 26 7.70 -1.50 6.46
CA THR A 26 6.97 -0.44 5.82
C THR A 26 7.91 0.67 5.45
N HIS A 27 7.87 1.05 4.20
CA HIS A 27 8.71 2.10 3.67
C HIS A 27 7.83 3.27 3.27
N THR A 28 8.43 4.45 3.29
CA THR A 28 7.77 5.63 2.78
C THR A 28 8.39 5.98 1.44
N ILE A 29 7.54 6.25 0.46
CA ILE A 29 8.01 6.69 -0.85
C ILE A 29 7.41 8.05 -1.17
N THR A 30 8.06 8.78 -2.03
CA THR A 30 7.59 10.07 -2.50
C THR A 30 6.59 9.87 -3.64
N LYS A 31 5.82 10.92 -3.94
CA LYS A 31 4.92 10.87 -5.08
C LYS A 31 5.69 10.72 -6.40
N GLU A 32 6.90 11.26 -6.45
CA GLU A 32 7.76 11.11 -7.62
C GLU A 32 8.18 9.65 -7.83
N GLN A 33 8.44 8.95 -6.73
CA GLN A 33 8.76 7.53 -6.78
C GLN A 33 7.53 6.69 -7.12
N LEU A 34 6.36 7.13 -6.72
CA LEU A 34 5.12 6.42 -7.01
C LEU A 34 4.73 6.54 -8.47
N ARG A 35 4.98 7.69 -9.09
CA ARG A 35 4.49 7.96 -10.43
C ARG A 35 4.80 6.87 -11.45
N PRO A 36 6.04 6.36 -11.55
CA PRO A 36 6.32 5.27 -12.50
C PRO A 36 5.68 3.94 -12.13
N MET A 37 5.15 3.82 -10.91
CA MET A 37 4.49 2.59 -10.46
C MET A 37 3.01 2.56 -10.83
N LEU A 38 2.45 3.68 -11.25
CA LEU A 38 1.03 3.76 -11.58
C LEU A 38 0.73 2.87 -12.79
N GLY A 39 -0.36 2.13 -12.68
CA GLY A 39 -0.80 1.26 -13.78
C GLY A 39 -0.10 -0.07 -13.87
N LYS A 40 0.88 -0.34 -13.04
CA LYS A 40 1.56 -1.64 -13.06
C LYS A 40 0.70 -2.71 -12.40
N PRO A 41 0.59 -3.89 -13.01
CA PRO A 41 -0.31 -4.93 -12.49
C PRO A 41 0.11 -5.53 -11.16
N ASP A 42 1.37 -5.37 -10.78
CA ASP A 42 1.88 -5.89 -9.51
C ASP A 42 1.82 -4.86 -8.39
N VAL A 43 1.26 -3.69 -8.64
CA VAL A 43 1.14 -2.61 -7.66
C VAL A 43 -0.33 -2.31 -7.42
N ILE A 44 -0.73 -2.32 -6.16
CA ILE A 44 -2.08 -1.96 -5.75
C ILE A 44 -2.00 -0.73 -4.87
N ILE A 45 -2.66 0.34 -5.29
CA ILE A 45 -2.67 1.60 -4.56
C ILE A 45 -3.95 1.66 -3.74
N ILE A 46 -3.82 1.88 -2.45
CA ILE A 46 -4.95 1.86 -1.53
C ILE A 46 -5.08 3.20 -0.83
N ASP A 47 -6.24 3.80 -0.96
CA ASP A 47 -6.59 5.04 -0.32
C ASP A 47 -7.18 4.72 1.05
N VAL A 48 -6.45 5.03 2.11
CA VAL A 48 -6.89 4.78 3.48
C VAL A 48 -7.22 6.08 4.22
N ARG A 49 -7.51 7.14 3.47
CA ARG A 49 -7.92 8.40 4.07
C ARG A 49 -9.19 8.23 4.88
N THR A 50 -9.38 9.10 5.87
CA THR A 50 -10.63 9.11 6.65
C THR A 50 -11.80 9.44 5.73
N ASN A 51 -13.01 9.12 6.18
CA ASN A 51 -14.20 9.49 5.43
C ASN A 51 -14.28 10.99 5.22
N TYR A 52 -13.91 11.76 6.24
CA TYR A 52 -13.90 13.21 6.13
C TYR A 52 -12.97 13.67 5.01
N ASP A 53 -11.76 13.18 5.01
CA ASP A 53 -10.78 13.58 4.01
C ASP A 53 -11.17 13.11 2.61
N TRP A 54 -11.73 11.90 2.53
CA TRP A 54 -12.22 11.38 1.26
C TRP A 54 -13.34 12.26 0.69
N ASP A 55 -14.33 12.59 1.53
CA ASP A 55 -15.49 13.34 1.09
C ASP A 55 -15.15 14.77 0.71
N ASN A 56 -14.12 15.34 1.32
CA ASN A 56 -13.74 16.72 1.09
C ASN A 56 -12.63 16.87 0.04
N SER A 57 -12.11 15.76 -0.46
CA SER A 57 -11.07 15.80 -1.49
C SER A 57 -11.71 15.71 -2.87
N LYS A 58 -11.17 16.50 -3.80
CA LYS A 58 -11.60 16.44 -5.20
C LYS A 58 -10.66 15.60 -6.05
N ALA A 59 -9.65 15.01 -5.42
CA ALA A 59 -8.63 14.27 -6.14
C ALA A 59 -8.30 12.97 -5.44
N LYS A 60 -7.91 11.99 -6.23
CA LYS A 60 -7.37 10.74 -5.74
C LYS A 60 -6.31 10.26 -6.72
N ILE A 61 -5.47 9.35 -6.26
CA ILE A 61 -4.48 8.75 -7.14
C ILE A 61 -5.22 7.84 -8.13
N PRO A 62 -4.94 7.98 -9.42
CA PRO A 62 -5.62 7.14 -10.43
C PRO A 62 -5.45 5.64 -10.14
N GLY A 63 -6.56 4.93 -10.22
CA GLY A 63 -6.55 3.49 -9.98
C GLY A 63 -6.57 3.08 -8.52
N ALA A 64 -6.57 4.03 -7.59
CA ALA A 64 -6.58 3.72 -6.16
C ALA A 64 -7.90 3.04 -5.75
N VAL A 65 -7.76 2.05 -4.87
CA VAL A 65 -8.90 1.36 -4.26
C VAL A 65 -9.10 1.95 -2.88
N ARG A 66 -10.36 2.21 -2.50
CA ARG A 66 -10.68 2.74 -1.18
C ARG A 66 -10.81 1.62 -0.16
N GLU A 67 -10.12 1.75 0.96
CA GLU A 67 -10.28 0.86 2.10
C GLU A 67 -10.30 1.69 3.38
N GLU A 68 -10.89 1.16 4.43
CA GLU A 68 -10.94 1.84 5.72
C GLU A 68 -9.67 1.52 6.50
N GLY A 69 -8.84 2.54 6.73
CA GLY A 69 -7.57 2.35 7.42
C GLY A 69 -7.73 1.77 8.81
N MET A 70 -8.80 2.16 9.53
CA MET A 70 -9.06 1.66 10.88
C MET A 70 -9.44 0.17 10.90
N LYS A 71 -9.82 -0.38 9.76
CA LYS A 71 -10.20 -1.79 9.65
C LYS A 71 -9.18 -2.59 8.87
N PHE A 72 -7.93 -2.21 8.98
CA PHE A 72 -6.85 -2.83 8.23
C PHE A 72 -6.87 -4.36 8.33
N ALA A 73 -7.08 -4.89 9.53
CA ALA A 73 -7.08 -6.33 9.75
C ALA A 73 -8.17 -7.05 8.94
N SER A 74 -9.25 -6.34 8.62
CA SER A 74 -10.38 -6.95 7.90
C SER A 74 -10.11 -7.06 6.40
N TRP A 75 -9.20 -6.24 5.85
CA TRP A 75 -8.98 -6.25 4.41
C TRP A 75 -7.55 -6.57 3.99
N MET A 76 -6.60 -6.60 4.92
CA MET A 76 -5.20 -6.81 4.57
C MET A 76 -4.96 -8.14 3.85
N ASN A 77 -5.73 -9.16 4.18
CA ASN A 77 -5.58 -10.48 3.57
C ASN A 77 -6.36 -10.63 2.25
N LYS A 78 -7.09 -9.61 1.87
CA LYS A 78 -7.84 -9.60 0.62
C LYS A 78 -6.92 -9.52 -0.60
N TYR A 79 -5.75 -8.93 -0.42
CA TYR A 79 -4.83 -8.67 -1.51
C TYR A 79 -3.77 -9.75 -1.61
N PRO A 80 -3.36 -10.11 -2.83
CA PRO A 80 -2.33 -11.13 -3.03
C PRO A 80 -1.02 -10.75 -2.36
N LYS A 81 -0.35 -11.74 -1.79
CA LYS A 81 0.91 -11.52 -1.07
C LYS A 81 2.07 -11.18 -1.99
N ASP A 82 1.96 -11.46 -3.27
CA ASP A 82 3.00 -11.15 -4.24
C ASP A 82 2.86 -9.77 -4.87
N LYS A 83 1.92 -8.97 -4.37
CA LYS A 83 1.73 -7.60 -4.85
C LYS A 83 2.37 -6.60 -3.91
N THR A 84 2.74 -5.46 -4.46
CA THR A 84 3.16 -4.32 -3.66
C THR A 84 1.94 -3.47 -3.34
N LEU A 85 1.71 -3.26 -2.06
CA LEU A 85 0.60 -2.41 -1.63
C LEU A 85 1.16 -1.03 -1.28
N VAL A 86 0.61 -0.02 -1.91
CA VAL A 86 0.97 1.37 -1.63
C VAL A 86 -0.24 2.04 -1.00
N LEU A 87 -0.09 2.44 0.25
CA LEU A 87 -1.16 3.06 1.01
C LEU A 87 -0.90 4.55 1.14
N TYR A 88 -1.95 5.34 1.04
CA TYR A 88 -1.81 6.77 1.28
C TYR A 88 -2.98 7.30 2.09
N CYS A 89 -2.69 8.34 2.86
CA CYS A 89 -3.66 9.07 3.63
C CYS A 89 -3.39 10.57 3.51
N ALA A 90 -4.32 11.35 3.98
CA ALA A 90 -4.13 12.81 3.97
C ALA A 90 -3.16 13.24 5.06
#